data_9d9109ff8c06a3c5ea97e67b7623b92e
#
_entry.id   9d9109ff8c06a3c5ea97e67b7623b92e
#
_cell.length_a   1.000
_cell.length_b   1.000
_cell.length_c   1.000
_cell.angle_alpha   90.00
_cell.angle_beta   90.00
_cell.angle_gamma   90.00
#
_symmetry.space_group_name_H-M   'P 1'
#
loop_
_entity.id
_entity.type
_entity.pdbx_description
1 polymer ?
#
loop_
_entity_poly.entity_id
_entity_poly.type
_entity_poly.pdbx_seq_one_letter_code
_entity_poly.pdbx_strand_id
1 'polypeptide(L)'
;AGTAFLVVDFIFQAAALVLIVLRGAIPDWMSMVLSNTLVIAGAILGFQGYERFVGKKGPQIHNYLLVTLFIFVHGYFTSVQPNLAVRNLNIAVALLLVCFQAVWLLWRRVEPGLRSLTFWVGLVNFLYCLVSVIRIVEFFVRPHLVTDFFKSGTLEAFVLISYQVLFILLTYSLVLMVNKRLLMEIGTQEEKFSKAFHSAPYAITLSRLSDGTLVDVNESFVAVTGYDRGEVLGKKSIDLHIWEREEDRTAV
;
A
#
# COMPACT_ATOMS: atom_id res chain seq x y z
N ALA A 1 6.59 0.14 -7.41
CA ALA A 1 6.21 -1.24 -7.74
C ALA A 1 5.43 -1.86 -6.57
N GLY A 2 4.36 -2.62 -6.84
CA GLY A 2 3.55 -3.28 -5.80
C GLY A 2 2.21 -2.61 -5.48
N THR A 3 2.01 -1.35 -5.80
CA THR A 3 0.76 -0.61 -5.54
C THR A 3 -0.47 -1.25 -6.19
N ALA A 4 -0.33 -1.82 -7.39
CA ALA A 4 -1.43 -2.53 -8.05
C ALA A 4 -1.97 -3.71 -7.21
N PHE A 5 -1.10 -4.45 -6.52
CA PHE A 5 -1.51 -5.55 -5.63
C PHE A 5 -2.27 -5.04 -4.40
N LEU A 6 -1.84 -3.90 -3.84
CA LEU A 6 -2.54 -3.27 -2.73
C LEU A 6 -3.93 -2.78 -3.15
N VAL A 7 -4.05 -2.21 -4.36
CA VAL A 7 -5.37 -1.79 -4.90
C VAL A 7 -6.29 -2.99 -5.09
N VAL A 8 -5.79 -4.10 -5.63
CA VAL A 8 -6.62 -5.33 -5.80
C VAL A 8 -7.02 -5.91 -4.44
N ASP A 9 -6.14 -5.90 -3.43
CA ASP A 9 -6.50 -6.26 -2.06
C ASP A 9 -7.69 -5.43 -1.56
N PHE A 10 -7.64 -4.11 -1.67
CA PHE A 10 -8.75 -3.24 -1.27
C PHE A 10 -10.05 -3.53 -2.02
N ILE A 11 -9.98 -3.81 -3.32
CA ILE A 11 -11.16 -4.19 -4.10
C ILE A 11 -11.75 -5.51 -3.56
N PHE A 12 -10.91 -6.50 -3.25
CA PHE A 12 -11.36 -7.77 -2.68
C PHE A 12 -11.97 -7.60 -1.29
N GLN A 13 -11.38 -6.78 -0.43
CA GLN A 13 -11.93 -6.47 0.90
C GLN A 13 -13.28 -5.75 0.80
N ALA A 14 -13.41 -4.77 -0.10
CA ALA A 14 -14.67 -4.06 -0.33
C ALA A 14 -15.76 -5.01 -0.87
N ALA A 15 -15.42 -5.86 -1.85
CA ALA A 15 -16.34 -6.86 -2.37
C ALA A 15 -16.76 -7.87 -1.29
N ALA A 16 -15.83 -8.32 -0.45
CA ALA A 16 -16.11 -9.19 0.68
C ALA A 16 -17.10 -8.55 1.66
N LEU A 17 -16.89 -7.27 2.00
CA LEU A 17 -17.78 -6.53 2.90
C LEU A 17 -19.21 -6.42 2.33
N VAL A 18 -19.34 -6.10 1.04
CA VAL A 18 -20.65 -6.05 0.37
C VAL A 18 -21.37 -7.41 0.46
N LEU A 19 -20.65 -8.51 0.17
CA LEU A 19 -21.23 -9.84 0.27
C LEU A 19 -21.65 -10.22 1.71
N ILE A 20 -20.89 -9.78 2.71
CA ILE A 20 -21.22 -10.00 4.14
C ILE A 20 -22.49 -9.21 4.51
N VAL A 21 -22.61 -7.97 4.08
CA VAL A 21 -23.80 -7.11 4.36
C VAL A 21 -25.05 -7.67 3.71
N LEU A 22 -24.93 -8.26 2.53
CA LEU A 22 -26.04 -8.88 1.81
C LEU A 22 -26.43 -10.27 2.34
N ARG A 23 -25.83 -10.73 3.47
CA ARG A 23 -26.19 -12.02 4.08
C ARG A 23 -27.69 -12.09 4.40
N GLY A 24 -28.33 -13.18 3.99
CA GLY A 24 -29.78 -13.38 4.09
C GLY A 24 -30.56 -12.94 2.84
N ALA A 25 -30.00 -12.07 2.00
CA ALA A 25 -30.56 -11.67 0.70
C ALA A 25 -29.95 -12.46 -0.48
N ILE A 26 -28.76 -13.01 -0.29
CA ILE A 26 -28.01 -13.80 -1.28
C ILE A 26 -27.72 -15.21 -0.73
N PRO A 27 -27.37 -16.18 -1.60
CA PRO A 27 -27.03 -17.53 -1.16
C PRO A 27 -25.88 -17.58 -0.15
N ASP A 28 -25.97 -18.49 0.83
CA ASP A 28 -24.99 -18.62 1.92
C ASP A 28 -23.56 -18.86 1.44
N TRP A 29 -23.36 -19.61 0.36
CA TRP A 29 -22.03 -19.82 -0.20
C TRP A 29 -21.38 -18.52 -0.69
N MET A 30 -22.16 -17.56 -1.17
CA MET A 30 -21.64 -16.23 -1.57
C MET A 30 -21.30 -15.37 -0.35
N SER A 31 -22.23 -15.28 0.60
CA SER A 31 -22.09 -14.42 1.76
C SER A 31 -21.14 -14.98 2.84
N MET A 32 -20.84 -16.27 2.82
CA MET A 32 -19.97 -16.92 3.80
C MET A 32 -18.69 -17.44 3.19
N VAL A 33 -18.73 -18.25 2.11
CA VAL A 33 -17.53 -18.87 1.55
C VAL A 33 -16.80 -17.89 0.65
N LEU A 34 -17.48 -17.30 -0.34
CA LEU A 34 -16.84 -16.38 -1.27
C LEU A 34 -16.34 -15.13 -0.57
N SER A 35 -17.13 -14.51 0.31
CA SER A 35 -16.73 -13.30 1.03
C SER A 35 -15.45 -13.52 1.84
N ASN A 36 -15.39 -14.57 2.67
CA ASN A 36 -14.21 -14.86 3.47
C ASN A 36 -13.00 -15.31 2.62
N THR A 37 -13.25 -15.98 1.49
CA THR A 37 -12.19 -16.29 0.51
C THR A 37 -11.58 -15.03 -0.07
N LEU A 38 -12.39 -14.01 -0.40
CA LEU A 38 -11.92 -12.72 -0.88
C LEU A 38 -11.07 -12.00 0.19
N VAL A 39 -11.46 -12.09 1.47
CA VAL A 39 -10.65 -11.53 2.56
C VAL A 39 -9.25 -12.17 2.59
N ILE A 40 -9.16 -13.49 2.57
CA ILE A 40 -7.86 -14.19 2.64
C ILE A 40 -7.05 -13.99 1.36
N ALA A 41 -7.69 -14.07 0.19
CA ALA A 41 -7.02 -13.82 -1.09
C ALA A 41 -6.51 -12.37 -1.18
N GLY A 42 -7.29 -11.39 -0.72
CA GLY A 42 -6.88 -10.00 -0.61
C GLY A 42 -5.66 -9.84 0.28
N ALA A 43 -5.68 -10.40 1.49
CA ALA A 43 -4.53 -10.34 2.41
C ALA A 43 -3.25 -10.95 1.79
N ILE A 44 -3.36 -12.03 1.01
CA ILE A 44 -2.22 -12.61 0.27
C ILE A 44 -1.73 -11.67 -0.83
N LEU A 45 -2.64 -11.04 -1.57
CA LEU A 45 -2.26 -10.03 -2.56
C LEU A 45 -1.61 -8.82 -1.91
N GLY A 46 -2.12 -8.37 -0.77
CA GLY A 46 -1.50 -7.34 0.06
C GLY A 46 -0.07 -7.71 0.46
N PHE A 47 0.15 -8.94 0.94
CA PHE A 47 1.49 -9.45 1.24
C PHE A 47 2.42 -9.44 0.01
N GLN A 48 1.94 -9.88 -1.17
CA GLN A 48 2.72 -9.78 -2.42
C GLN A 48 3.01 -8.32 -2.79
N GLY A 49 2.09 -7.41 -2.48
CA GLY A 49 2.30 -5.96 -2.60
C GLY A 49 3.47 -5.48 -1.74
N TYR A 50 3.54 -5.93 -0.47
CA TYR A 50 4.66 -5.62 0.43
C TYR A 50 5.98 -6.16 -0.07
N GLU A 51 6.03 -7.41 -0.55
CA GLU A 51 7.24 -7.99 -1.13
C GLU A 51 7.79 -7.13 -2.28
N ARG A 52 6.92 -6.70 -3.19
CA ARG A 52 7.32 -5.84 -4.32
C ARG A 52 7.69 -4.43 -3.89
N PHE A 53 7.03 -3.90 -2.87
CA PHE A 53 7.36 -2.59 -2.31
C PHE A 53 8.78 -2.56 -1.73
N VAL A 54 9.17 -3.61 -1.01
CA VAL A 54 10.51 -3.74 -0.42
C VAL A 54 11.55 -4.35 -1.38
N GLY A 55 11.21 -4.58 -2.66
CA GLY A 55 12.13 -5.13 -3.66
C GLY A 55 12.42 -6.63 -3.50
N LYS A 56 11.61 -7.35 -2.74
CA LYS A 56 11.74 -8.80 -2.54
C LYS A 56 10.67 -9.55 -3.34
N LYS A 57 10.98 -10.78 -3.74
CA LYS A 57 10.02 -11.71 -4.36
C LYS A 57 10.28 -13.09 -3.79
N GLY A 58 9.27 -13.72 -3.23
CA GLY A 58 9.32 -15.09 -2.73
C GLY A 58 8.36 -16.01 -3.49
N PRO A 59 8.56 -17.35 -3.38
CA PRO A 59 7.61 -18.32 -3.93
C PRO A 59 6.27 -18.23 -3.17
N GLN A 60 5.15 -18.26 -3.90
CA GLN A 60 3.81 -18.10 -3.33
C GLN A 60 3.02 -19.41 -3.23
N ILE A 61 3.66 -20.56 -3.52
CA ILE A 61 2.99 -21.86 -3.56
C ILE A 61 2.28 -22.17 -2.25
N HIS A 62 2.93 -21.88 -1.11
CA HIS A 62 2.35 -22.09 0.22
C HIS A 62 1.10 -21.23 0.47
N ASN A 63 1.05 -20.00 -0.05
CA ASN A 63 -0.11 -19.12 0.06
C ASN A 63 -1.26 -19.60 -0.85
N TYR A 64 -0.98 -20.11 -2.04
CA TYR A 64 -2.01 -20.70 -2.90
C TYR A 64 -2.57 -22.00 -2.31
N LEU A 65 -1.72 -22.84 -1.71
CA LEU A 65 -2.17 -24.02 -0.97
C LEU A 65 -3.03 -23.63 0.24
N LEU A 66 -2.65 -22.57 0.96
CA LEU A 66 -3.43 -22.03 2.09
C LEU A 66 -4.83 -21.62 1.66
N VAL A 67 -4.99 -20.85 0.57
CA VAL A 67 -6.31 -20.44 0.05
C VAL A 67 -7.12 -21.66 -0.37
N THR A 68 -6.51 -22.60 -1.07
CA THR A 68 -7.19 -23.82 -1.52
C THR A 68 -7.73 -24.61 -0.33
N LEU A 69 -6.89 -24.88 0.67
CA LEU A 69 -7.31 -25.56 1.90
C LEU A 69 -8.38 -24.77 2.66
N PHE A 70 -8.20 -23.44 2.74
CA PHE A 70 -9.18 -22.55 3.37
C PHE A 70 -10.57 -22.69 2.75
N ILE A 71 -10.67 -22.69 1.41
CA ILE A 71 -11.94 -22.80 0.67
C ILE A 71 -12.61 -24.14 0.98
N PHE A 72 -11.87 -25.25 0.93
CA PHE A 72 -12.42 -26.59 1.21
C PHE A 72 -12.94 -26.70 2.64
N VAL A 73 -12.15 -26.30 3.63
CA VAL A 73 -12.55 -26.34 5.05
C VAL A 73 -13.75 -25.41 5.29
N HIS A 74 -13.68 -24.18 4.79
CA HIS A 74 -14.75 -23.19 4.99
C HIS A 74 -16.06 -23.62 4.31
N GLY A 75 -15.97 -24.15 3.09
CA GLY A 75 -17.11 -24.67 2.33
C GLY A 75 -17.75 -25.88 3.02
N TYR A 76 -16.94 -26.83 3.49
CA TYR A 76 -17.44 -28.01 4.21
C TYR A 76 -18.22 -27.61 5.48
N PHE A 77 -17.65 -26.74 6.32
CA PHE A 77 -18.29 -26.28 7.56
C PHE A 77 -19.35 -25.17 7.34
N THR A 78 -19.63 -24.81 6.11
CA THR A 78 -20.76 -23.97 5.74
C THR A 78 -21.94 -24.82 5.22
N SER A 79 -21.68 -25.82 4.36
CA SER A 79 -22.74 -26.50 3.58
C SER A 79 -22.99 -27.91 4.05
N VAL A 80 -22.00 -28.66 4.53
CA VAL A 80 -22.12 -30.09 4.89
C VAL A 80 -22.35 -30.26 6.40
N GLN A 81 -21.50 -29.63 7.22
CA GLN A 81 -21.58 -29.67 8.67
C GLN A 81 -21.49 -28.25 9.25
N PRO A 82 -22.58 -27.49 9.25
CA PRO A 82 -22.56 -26.10 9.68
C PRO A 82 -21.99 -25.93 11.09
N ASN A 83 -20.82 -25.26 11.19
CA ASN A 83 -20.15 -25.01 12.44
C ASN A 83 -19.45 -23.65 12.41
N LEU A 84 -20.00 -22.66 13.10
CA LEU A 84 -19.49 -21.30 13.15
C LEU A 84 -18.09 -21.23 13.80
N ALA A 85 -17.87 -21.97 14.88
CA ALA A 85 -16.60 -21.92 15.61
C ALA A 85 -15.43 -22.42 14.75
N VAL A 86 -15.63 -23.51 14.00
CA VAL A 86 -14.59 -24.03 13.08
C VAL A 86 -14.35 -23.07 11.91
N ARG A 87 -15.38 -22.44 11.38
CA ARG A 87 -15.22 -21.40 10.33
C ARG A 87 -14.40 -20.21 10.84
N ASN A 88 -14.70 -19.74 12.04
CA ASN A 88 -13.96 -18.66 12.68
C ASN A 88 -12.51 -19.04 12.98
N LEU A 89 -12.26 -20.26 13.44
CA LEU A 89 -10.92 -20.81 13.58
C LEU A 89 -10.16 -20.83 12.26
N ASN A 90 -10.80 -21.30 11.19
CA ASN A 90 -10.18 -21.36 9.86
C ASN A 90 -9.74 -19.95 9.37
N ILE A 91 -10.60 -18.94 9.57
CA ILE A 91 -10.24 -17.53 9.24
C ILE A 91 -9.07 -17.06 10.09
N ALA A 92 -9.10 -17.30 11.41
CA ALA A 92 -8.05 -16.87 12.33
C ALA A 92 -6.70 -17.50 11.99
N VAL A 93 -6.67 -18.79 11.68
CA VAL A 93 -5.43 -19.50 11.28
C VAL A 93 -4.90 -18.95 9.96
N ALA A 94 -5.76 -18.76 8.96
CA ALA A 94 -5.32 -18.24 7.66
C ALA A 94 -4.78 -16.81 7.77
N LEU A 95 -5.48 -15.91 8.48
CA LEU A 95 -4.99 -14.55 8.74
C LEU A 95 -3.69 -14.54 9.54
N LEU A 96 -3.57 -15.37 10.58
CA LEU A 96 -2.34 -15.48 11.37
C LEU A 96 -1.14 -15.81 10.49
N LEU A 97 -1.28 -16.80 9.61
CA LEU A 97 -0.19 -17.24 8.74
C LEU A 97 0.21 -16.16 7.73
N VAL A 98 -0.74 -15.46 7.12
CA VAL A 98 -0.46 -14.39 6.15
C VAL A 98 0.13 -13.16 6.84
N CYS A 99 -0.50 -12.71 7.95
CA CYS A 99 -0.01 -11.53 8.68
C CYS A 99 1.35 -11.77 9.34
N PHE A 100 1.63 -12.99 9.82
CA PHE A 100 2.96 -13.34 10.35
C PHE A 100 4.05 -13.24 9.27
N GLN A 101 3.77 -13.72 8.04
CA GLN A 101 4.68 -13.54 6.90
C GLN A 101 4.93 -12.04 6.64
N ALA A 102 3.88 -11.21 6.70
CA ALA A 102 4.00 -9.76 6.53
C ALA A 102 4.87 -9.12 7.62
N VAL A 103 4.65 -9.45 8.89
CA VAL A 103 5.47 -8.99 10.02
C VAL A 103 6.93 -9.37 9.84
N TRP A 104 7.18 -10.65 9.52
CA TRP A 104 8.54 -11.16 9.28
C TRP A 104 9.25 -10.42 8.15
N LEU A 105 8.54 -10.20 7.03
CA LEU A 105 9.06 -9.45 5.89
C LEU A 105 9.39 -8.00 6.29
N LEU A 106 8.40 -7.27 6.84
CA LEU A 106 8.48 -5.83 7.07
C LEU A 106 9.41 -5.42 8.22
N TRP A 107 9.67 -6.31 9.18
CA TRP A 107 10.56 -6.01 10.31
C TRP A 107 11.95 -6.62 10.20
N ARG A 108 12.09 -7.79 9.53
CA ARG A 108 13.35 -8.53 9.49
C ARG A 108 14.07 -8.46 8.15
N ARG A 109 13.34 -8.37 7.04
CA ARG A 109 13.91 -8.46 5.69
C ARG A 109 14.00 -7.14 4.94
N VAL A 110 13.59 -6.04 5.55
CA VAL A 110 13.61 -4.70 4.96
C VAL A 110 14.98 -4.04 5.18
N GLU A 111 15.46 -3.35 4.16
CA GLU A 111 16.68 -2.53 4.23
C GLU A 111 16.53 -1.41 5.28
N PRO A 112 17.63 -1.01 5.97
CA PRO A 112 17.56 -0.02 7.04
C PRO A 112 16.86 1.29 6.65
N GLY A 113 17.08 1.78 5.44
CA GLY A 113 16.45 3.01 4.93
C GLY A 113 14.93 2.95 4.77
N LEU A 114 14.35 1.76 4.60
CA LEU A 114 12.91 1.57 4.44
C LEU A 114 12.20 1.17 5.75
N ARG A 115 12.93 0.86 6.82
CA ARG A 115 12.35 0.38 8.08
C ARG A 115 11.35 1.36 8.70
N SER A 116 11.66 2.66 8.68
CA SER A 116 10.75 3.68 9.20
C SER A 116 9.45 3.80 8.40
N LEU A 117 9.48 3.45 7.12
CA LEU A 117 8.30 3.46 6.24
C LEU A 117 7.39 2.27 6.51
N THR A 118 7.99 1.09 6.74
CA THR A 118 7.26 -0.19 6.85
C THR A 118 6.85 -0.52 8.27
N PHE A 119 7.39 0.19 9.28
CA PHE A 119 7.18 -0.12 10.70
C PHE A 119 5.69 -0.17 11.09
N TRP A 120 4.92 0.86 10.72
CA TRP A 120 3.51 0.96 11.09
C TRP A 120 2.65 -0.11 10.42
N VAL A 121 2.91 -0.42 9.15
CA VAL A 121 2.23 -1.52 8.45
C VAL A 121 2.56 -2.85 9.12
N GLY A 122 3.83 -3.08 9.50
CA GLY A 122 4.25 -4.25 10.26
C GLY A 122 3.56 -4.35 11.62
N LEU A 123 3.43 -3.22 12.35
CA LEU A 123 2.74 -3.16 13.64
C LEU A 123 1.26 -3.54 13.53
N VAL A 124 0.55 -3.02 12.53
CA VAL A 124 -0.87 -3.38 12.33
C VAL A 124 -1.00 -4.88 11.99
N ASN A 125 -0.14 -5.43 11.12
CA ASN A 125 -0.13 -6.88 10.86
C ASN A 125 0.17 -7.70 12.12
N PHE A 126 1.05 -7.21 13.00
CA PHE A 126 1.30 -7.85 14.29
C PHE A 126 0.06 -7.85 15.20
N LEU A 127 -0.69 -6.75 15.23
CA LEU A 127 -1.97 -6.69 15.97
C LEU A 127 -3.00 -7.67 15.38
N TYR A 128 -3.06 -7.85 14.06
CA TYR A 128 -3.86 -8.92 13.45
C TYR A 128 -3.43 -10.30 13.94
N CYS A 129 -2.13 -10.57 14.07
CA CYS A 129 -1.66 -11.83 14.64
C CYS A 129 -2.15 -12.02 16.08
N LEU A 130 -2.12 -10.98 16.92
CA LEU A 130 -2.61 -11.06 18.31
C LEU A 130 -4.11 -11.37 18.38
N VAL A 131 -4.93 -10.67 17.59
CA VAL A 131 -6.39 -10.95 17.54
C VAL A 131 -6.65 -12.37 17.04
N SER A 132 -5.89 -12.85 16.05
CA SER A 132 -6.01 -14.21 15.54
C SER A 132 -5.62 -15.26 16.58
N VAL A 133 -4.57 -15.02 17.37
CA VAL A 133 -4.17 -15.91 18.47
C VAL A 133 -5.25 -15.95 19.56
N ILE A 134 -5.81 -14.80 19.96
CA ILE A 134 -6.92 -14.73 20.93
C ILE A 134 -8.09 -15.59 20.42
N ARG A 135 -8.42 -15.51 19.15
CA ARG A 135 -9.48 -16.30 18.51
C ARG A 135 -9.22 -17.80 18.55
N ILE A 136 -7.98 -18.19 18.26
CA ILE A 136 -7.56 -19.60 18.32
C ILE A 136 -7.65 -20.12 19.76
N VAL A 137 -7.17 -19.36 20.73
CA VAL A 137 -7.24 -19.73 22.16
C VAL A 137 -8.71 -19.84 22.61
N GLU A 138 -9.56 -18.90 22.22
CA GLU A 138 -10.99 -18.95 22.51
C GLU A 138 -11.63 -20.24 22.02
N PHE A 139 -11.30 -20.70 20.81
CA PHE A 139 -11.80 -21.95 20.26
C PHE A 139 -11.51 -23.15 21.16
N PHE A 140 -10.35 -23.22 21.80
CA PHE A 140 -9.98 -24.35 22.66
C PHE A 140 -10.52 -24.23 24.08
N VAL A 141 -10.83 -23.02 24.56
CA VAL A 141 -11.23 -22.79 25.97
C VAL A 141 -12.75 -22.78 26.14
N ARG A 142 -13.51 -22.37 25.12
CA ARG A 142 -14.98 -22.23 25.23
C ARG A 142 -15.73 -23.37 24.56
N PRO A 143 -16.83 -23.87 25.16
CA PRO A 143 -17.70 -24.83 24.50
C PRO A 143 -18.42 -24.18 23.31
N HIS A 144 -18.46 -24.89 22.17
CA HIS A 144 -18.99 -24.42 20.89
C HIS A 144 -20.51 -24.65 20.79
N LEU A 145 -21.29 -23.95 21.60
CA LEU A 145 -22.75 -24.15 21.71
C LEU A 145 -23.56 -23.27 20.72
N VAL A 146 -22.91 -22.27 20.07
CA VAL A 146 -23.62 -21.30 19.23
C VAL A 146 -23.34 -21.57 17.75
N THR A 147 -24.38 -21.84 16.99
CA THR A 147 -24.31 -22.08 15.53
C THR A 147 -24.61 -20.83 14.70
N ASP A 148 -25.25 -19.81 15.31
CA ASP A 148 -25.70 -18.61 14.62
C ASP A 148 -24.80 -17.41 14.95
N PHE A 149 -24.29 -16.77 13.90
CA PHE A 149 -23.40 -15.60 13.98
C PHE A 149 -24.03 -14.42 14.74
N PHE A 150 -25.32 -14.15 14.52
CA PHE A 150 -26.00 -13.02 15.18
C PHE A 150 -26.38 -13.27 16.65
N LYS A 151 -26.25 -14.51 17.11
CA LYS A 151 -26.50 -14.92 18.51
C LYS A 151 -25.20 -15.16 19.30
N SER A 152 -24.05 -14.90 18.73
CA SER A 152 -22.74 -15.30 19.22
C SER A 152 -22.16 -14.44 20.36
N GLY A 153 -22.86 -13.40 20.80
CA GLY A 153 -22.50 -12.66 22.01
C GLY A 153 -21.45 -11.54 21.85
N THR A 154 -21.14 -10.88 22.95
CA THR A 154 -20.32 -9.65 23.00
C THR A 154 -18.88 -9.83 22.53
N LEU A 155 -18.28 -10.99 22.75
CA LEU A 155 -16.88 -11.24 22.36
C LEU A 155 -16.71 -11.36 20.85
N GLU A 156 -17.66 -11.98 20.15
CA GLU A 156 -17.69 -12.03 18.69
C GLU A 156 -17.78 -10.63 18.08
N ALA A 157 -18.69 -9.80 18.63
CA ALA A 157 -18.81 -8.41 18.20
C ALA A 157 -17.49 -7.64 18.42
N PHE A 158 -16.85 -7.83 19.57
CA PHE A 158 -15.56 -7.19 19.88
C PHE A 158 -14.46 -7.58 18.87
N VAL A 159 -14.35 -8.87 18.54
CA VAL A 159 -13.35 -9.36 17.58
C VAL A 159 -13.63 -8.82 16.18
N LEU A 160 -14.90 -8.78 15.75
CA LEU A 160 -15.27 -8.20 14.46
C LEU A 160 -14.93 -6.71 14.37
N ILE A 161 -15.28 -5.96 15.41
CA ILE A 161 -14.94 -4.52 15.49
C ILE A 161 -13.41 -4.36 15.46
N SER A 162 -12.67 -5.21 16.16
CA SER A 162 -11.21 -5.19 16.17
C SER A 162 -10.64 -5.39 14.77
N TYR A 163 -11.13 -6.36 14.00
CA TYR A 163 -10.71 -6.57 12.62
C TYR A 163 -11.03 -5.38 11.72
N GLN A 164 -12.20 -4.73 11.90
CA GLN A 164 -12.56 -3.54 11.13
C GLN A 164 -11.66 -2.33 11.46
N VAL A 165 -11.41 -2.10 12.75
CA VAL A 165 -10.49 -1.03 13.18
C VAL A 165 -9.08 -1.28 12.64
N LEU A 166 -8.59 -2.51 12.74
CA LEU A 166 -7.27 -2.87 12.18
C LEU A 166 -7.22 -2.70 10.67
N PHE A 167 -8.31 -2.98 9.94
CA PHE A 167 -8.37 -2.74 8.50
C PHE A 167 -8.27 -1.25 8.15
N ILE A 168 -8.96 -0.39 8.90
CA ILE A 168 -8.85 1.06 8.73
C ILE A 168 -7.42 1.54 9.02
N LEU A 169 -6.81 1.07 10.13
CA LEU A 169 -5.44 1.40 10.48
C LEU A 169 -4.42 0.90 9.45
N LEU A 170 -4.65 -0.30 8.89
CA LEU A 170 -3.82 -0.86 7.83
C LEU A 170 -3.88 0.00 6.58
N THR A 171 -5.10 0.36 6.15
CA THR A 171 -5.33 1.24 5.00
C THR A 171 -4.60 2.57 5.16
N TYR A 172 -4.78 3.23 6.31
CA TYR A 172 -4.12 4.49 6.61
C TYR A 172 -2.59 4.36 6.60
N SER A 173 -2.07 3.33 7.25
CA SER A 173 -0.63 3.06 7.31
C SER A 173 -0.03 2.79 5.92
N LEU A 174 -0.76 2.10 5.04
CA LEU A 174 -0.35 1.84 3.66
C LEU A 174 -0.33 3.12 2.82
N VAL A 175 -1.36 3.96 2.95
CA VAL A 175 -1.40 5.26 2.26
C VAL A 175 -0.21 6.12 2.69
N LEU A 176 0.06 6.22 4.00
CA LEU A 176 1.21 6.96 4.52
C LEU A 176 2.54 6.38 4.00
N MET A 177 2.68 5.07 3.98
CA MET A 177 3.88 4.38 3.50
C MET A 177 4.15 4.70 2.02
N VAL A 178 3.13 4.62 1.17
CA VAL A 178 3.24 4.91 -0.26
C VAL A 178 3.54 6.39 -0.50
N ASN A 179 2.79 7.29 0.14
CA ASN A 179 2.99 8.73 0.00
C ASN A 179 4.41 9.17 0.42
N LYS A 180 4.89 8.65 1.56
CA LYS A 180 6.24 8.98 2.04
C LYS A 180 7.31 8.49 1.06
N ARG A 181 7.14 7.32 0.45
CA ARG A 181 8.05 6.84 -0.59
C ARG A 181 8.04 7.73 -1.82
N LEU A 182 6.87 8.14 -2.30
CA LEU A 182 6.75 9.05 -3.44
C LEU A 182 7.43 10.39 -3.17
N LEU A 183 7.25 10.97 -1.99
CA LEU A 183 7.94 12.20 -1.59
C LEU A 183 9.46 12.03 -1.57
N MET A 184 9.98 10.90 -1.09
CA MET A 184 11.41 10.61 -1.12
C MET A 184 11.94 10.44 -2.56
N GLU A 185 11.17 9.79 -3.45
CA GLU A 185 11.52 9.63 -4.86
C GLU A 185 11.55 10.99 -5.57
N ILE A 186 10.56 11.87 -5.32
CA ILE A 186 10.53 13.25 -5.85
C ILE A 186 11.75 14.04 -5.37
N GLY A 187 12.02 14.08 -4.06
CA GLY A 187 13.17 14.79 -3.51
C GLY A 187 14.50 14.30 -4.09
N THR A 188 14.64 12.98 -4.32
CA THR A 188 15.84 12.43 -4.97
C THR A 188 15.97 12.88 -6.43
N GLN A 189 14.86 12.99 -7.17
CA GLN A 189 14.87 13.48 -8.55
C GLN A 189 15.19 14.98 -8.61
N GLU A 190 14.59 15.76 -7.70
CA GLU A 190 14.91 17.20 -7.57
C GLU A 190 16.39 17.44 -7.26
N GLU A 191 16.98 16.66 -6.34
CA GLU A 191 18.41 16.76 -6.01
C GLU A 191 19.28 16.41 -7.22
N LYS A 192 18.96 15.35 -7.95
CA LYS A 192 19.68 14.96 -9.18
C LYS A 192 19.57 16.05 -10.25
N PHE A 193 18.36 16.57 -10.47
CA PHE A 193 18.14 17.66 -11.41
C PHE A 193 18.94 18.90 -11.01
N SER A 194 18.82 19.33 -9.76
CA SER A 194 19.55 20.50 -9.23
C SER A 194 21.07 20.36 -9.42
N LYS A 195 21.64 19.20 -9.06
CA LYS A 195 23.07 18.93 -9.27
C LYS A 195 23.45 18.98 -10.75
N ALA A 196 22.68 18.33 -11.63
CA ALA A 196 22.95 18.31 -13.04
C ALA A 196 22.84 19.71 -13.67
N PHE A 197 21.85 20.50 -13.27
CA PHE A 197 21.58 21.84 -13.76
C PHE A 197 22.71 22.82 -13.32
N HIS A 198 23.03 22.85 -12.01
CA HIS A 198 24.00 23.82 -11.48
C HIS A 198 25.45 23.46 -11.81
N SER A 199 25.79 22.16 -11.91
CA SER A 199 27.16 21.74 -12.25
C SER A 199 27.40 21.56 -13.77
N ALA A 200 26.42 21.84 -14.61
CA ALA A 200 26.61 21.74 -16.05
C ALA A 200 27.63 22.74 -16.56
N PRO A 201 28.59 22.32 -17.43
CA PRO A 201 29.64 23.21 -17.94
C PRO A 201 29.13 24.20 -19.01
N TYR A 202 27.88 24.11 -19.39
CA TYR A 202 27.22 24.97 -20.38
C TYR A 202 26.19 25.86 -19.70
N ALA A 203 25.96 27.06 -20.26
CA ALA A 203 24.91 27.97 -19.83
C ALA A 203 23.55 27.32 -20.06
N ILE A 204 22.78 27.08 -18.98
CA ILE A 204 21.43 26.53 -19.03
C ILE A 204 20.48 27.51 -18.37
N THR A 205 19.34 27.75 -19.03
CA THR A 205 18.25 28.58 -18.50
C THR A 205 16.96 27.78 -18.47
N LEU A 206 16.13 28.01 -17.46
CA LEU A 206 14.76 27.58 -17.40
C LEU A 206 13.86 28.79 -17.65
N SER A 207 13.04 28.74 -18.66
CA SER A 207 12.11 29.81 -18.98
C SER A 207 10.66 29.30 -19.02
N ARG A 208 9.71 30.18 -18.68
CA ARG A 208 8.30 29.90 -18.79
C ARG A 208 7.92 29.87 -20.28
N LEU A 209 7.31 28.79 -20.74
CA LEU A 209 6.95 28.59 -22.15
C LEU A 209 5.97 29.66 -22.66
N SER A 210 5.07 30.19 -21.82
CA SER A 210 4.02 31.12 -22.22
C SER A 210 4.52 32.51 -22.59
N ASP A 211 5.58 33.00 -21.96
CA ASP A 211 6.04 34.38 -22.10
C ASP A 211 7.57 34.55 -22.18
N GLY A 212 8.32 33.46 -22.07
CA GLY A 212 9.79 33.45 -22.11
C GLY A 212 10.47 34.03 -20.86
N THR A 213 9.70 34.23 -19.77
CA THR A 213 10.27 34.71 -18.50
C THR A 213 11.24 33.69 -17.92
N LEU A 214 12.43 34.13 -17.54
CA LEU A 214 13.45 33.29 -16.88
C LEU A 214 13.01 32.93 -15.47
N VAL A 215 12.92 31.62 -15.21
CA VAL A 215 12.53 31.02 -13.92
C VAL A 215 13.78 30.63 -13.14
N ASP A 216 14.82 30.13 -13.83
CA ASP A 216 16.09 29.78 -13.24
C ASP A 216 17.23 29.82 -14.23
N VAL A 217 18.48 29.99 -13.73
CA VAL A 217 19.73 29.99 -14.52
C VAL A 217 20.82 29.28 -13.72
N ASN A 218 21.72 28.56 -14.40
CA ASN A 218 22.83 27.87 -13.74
C ASN A 218 24.08 28.76 -13.59
N GLU A 219 25.10 28.29 -12.84
CA GLU A 219 26.35 29.01 -12.61
C GLU A 219 27.09 29.31 -13.91
N SER A 220 27.07 28.40 -14.87
CA SER A 220 27.70 28.59 -16.17
C SER A 220 27.07 29.74 -16.96
N PHE A 221 25.75 29.93 -16.85
CA PHE A 221 25.06 31.08 -17.44
C PHE A 221 25.59 32.39 -16.87
N VAL A 222 25.71 32.50 -15.53
CA VAL A 222 26.25 33.66 -14.83
C VAL A 222 27.69 33.93 -15.27
N ALA A 223 28.51 32.87 -15.36
CA ALA A 223 29.93 33.00 -15.76
C ALA A 223 30.11 33.44 -17.22
N VAL A 224 29.24 32.97 -18.13
CA VAL A 224 29.35 33.30 -19.55
C VAL A 224 28.75 34.68 -19.89
N THR A 225 27.59 35.01 -19.26
CA THR A 225 26.89 36.25 -19.58
C THR A 225 27.30 37.43 -18.74
N GLY A 226 27.87 37.20 -17.54
CA GLY A 226 28.25 38.24 -16.57
C GLY A 226 27.07 38.84 -15.80
N TYR A 227 25.83 38.40 -16.07
CA TYR A 227 24.64 38.82 -15.29
C TYR A 227 24.57 38.08 -13.98
N ASP A 228 24.19 38.80 -12.88
CA ASP A 228 23.86 38.13 -11.64
C ASP A 228 22.52 37.38 -11.76
N ARG A 229 22.43 36.22 -11.11
CA ARG A 229 21.19 35.42 -11.06
C ARG A 229 19.98 36.23 -10.59
N GLY A 230 20.14 37.07 -9.56
CA GLY A 230 19.06 37.91 -9.02
C GLY A 230 18.60 38.99 -10.02
N GLU A 231 19.45 39.40 -10.95
CA GLU A 231 19.13 40.44 -11.95
C GLU A 231 18.32 39.86 -13.12
N VAL A 232 18.43 38.56 -13.42
CA VAL A 232 17.81 37.91 -14.60
C VAL A 232 16.52 37.19 -14.30
N LEU A 233 16.34 36.73 -13.05
CA LEU A 233 15.13 36.03 -12.66
C LEU A 233 13.90 36.93 -12.77
N GLY A 234 12.82 36.41 -13.38
CA GLY A 234 11.58 37.16 -13.61
C GLY A 234 11.60 38.10 -14.83
N LYS A 235 12.75 38.29 -15.50
CA LYS A 235 12.83 39.01 -16.77
C LYS A 235 12.66 38.09 -17.96
N LYS A 236 12.27 38.65 -19.09
CA LYS A 236 12.20 37.90 -20.35
C LYS A 236 13.62 37.80 -20.94
N SER A 237 13.94 36.67 -21.54
CA SER A 237 15.25 36.47 -22.18
C SER A 237 15.54 37.49 -23.30
N ILE A 238 14.50 38.04 -23.92
CA ILE A 238 14.62 39.07 -24.95
C ILE A 238 15.04 40.42 -24.39
N ASP A 239 14.60 40.77 -23.16
CA ASP A 239 14.91 42.06 -22.53
C ASP A 239 16.36 42.10 -22.05
N LEU A 240 17.02 40.97 -21.95
CA LEU A 240 18.41 40.82 -21.47
C LEU A 240 19.46 40.87 -22.61
N HIS A 241 19.02 41.05 -23.85
CA HIS A 241 19.91 41.10 -25.02
C HIS A 241 20.89 39.90 -25.13
N ILE A 242 20.45 38.72 -24.66
CA ILE A 242 21.26 37.50 -24.68
C ILE A 242 21.38 36.94 -26.11
N TRP A 243 20.42 37.26 -26.94
CA TRP A 243 20.35 36.83 -28.34
C TRP A 243 20.84 37.98 -29.22
N GLU A 244 21.72 37.68 -30.17
CA GLU A 244 22.23 38.68 -31.12
C GLU A 244 21.15 39.14 -32.10
N ARG A 245 20.20 38.21 -32.46
CA ARG A 245 19.02 38.48 -33.26
C ARG A 245 17.79 37.78 -32.67
N GLU A 246 16.64 38.42 -32.82
CA GLU A 246 15.36 37.85 -32.33
C GLU A 246 14.99 36.56 -33.07
N GLU A 247 15.44 36.40 -34.34
CA GLU A 247 15.25 35.23 -35.17
C GLU A 247 15.99 33.99 -34.66
N ASP A 248 17.13 34.15 -33.96
CA ASP A 248 17.94 33.08 -33.44
C ASP A 248 17.23 32.34 -32.27
N ARG A 249 16.27 33.01 -31.60
CA ARG A 249 15.45 32.42 -30.54
C ARG A 249 14.38 31.46 -31.11
N THR A 250 13.86 31.72 -32.31
CA THR A 250 12.78 30.92 -32.90
C THR A 250 13.30 29.69 -33.65
N ALA A 251 14.62 29.59 -33.83
CA ALA A 251 15.31 28.47 -34.48
C ALA A 251 15.70 27.33 -33.49
N VAL A 252 15.47 27.49 -32.20
CA VAL A 252 15.75 26.53 -31.12
C VAL A 252 14.45 26.02 -30.53
#